data_bd05e98356508f63d1bdcacbcf048588
#
_entry.id   bd05e98356508f63d1bdcacbcf048588
#
_cell.length_a   1.000
_cell.length_b   1.000
_cell.length_c   1.000
_cell.angle_alpha   90.00
_cell.angle_beta   90.00
_cell.angle_gamma   90.00
#
_symmetry.space_group_name_H-M   'P 1'
#
loop_
_entity.id
_entity.type
_entity.pdbx_description
1 polymer ?
#
loop_
_entity_poly.entity_id
_entity_poly.type
_entity_poly.pdbx_seq_one_letter_code
_entity_poly.pdbx_strand_id
1 'polypeptide(L)'
;MHEEHKRQLDEAGYVVLNGVMGDELLHALRQRINELYVEEGEGAGSEFRTEAHAHRLANLVDKGEVFRRVIAHPEVIDGVRHVIGQAKLSSLNARSADPHSDAGQPLHVDMAAVPDERGYWVCNTIWMLDDFTPDNGATRVVPGSHKWGKRPQDVLADPGAPHPGEVLVTGRAGGIVIMNAHVWHGGTANRTAAPRLAMHAFYCRRDKPQQQYQKKLLRPEVQAALSPELRELLALDDPLNDELSANVAVRSGFMK
;
A
#
# COMPACT_ATOMS: atom_id res chain seq x y z
N MET A 1 14.64 -1.64 -11.81
CA MET A 1 15.16 -1.21 -10.48
C MET A 1 16.64 -1.58 -10.38
N HIS A 2 17.48 -0.76 -9.74
CA HIS A 2 18.91 -1.02 -9.56
C HIS A 2 19.17 -2.19 -8.60
N GLU A 3 20.27 -2.93 -8.79
CA GLU A 3 20.63 -4.08 -7.95
C GLU A 3 20.86 -3.69 -6.48
N GLU A 4 21.33 -2.47 -6.21
CA GLU A 4 21.47 -1.95 -4.86
C GLU A 4 20.13 -1.82 -4.13
N HIS A 5 19.07 -1.37 -4.85
CA HIS A 5 17.72 -1.28 -4.28
C HIS A 5 17.16 -2.68 -3.99
N LYS A 6 17.43 -3.67 -4.85
CA LYS A 6 17.02 -5.07 -4.60
C LYS A 6 17.71 -5.62 -3.36
N ARG A 7 19.02 -5.39 -3.24
CA ARG A 7 19.78 -5.78 -2.04
C ARG A 7 19.21 -5.14 -0.77
N GLN A 8 18.85 -3.84 -0.82
CA GLN A 8 18.24 -3.17 0.32
C GLN A 8 16.87 -3.78 0.67
N LEU A 9 16.05 -4.14 -0.33
CA LEU A 9 14.81 -4.88 -0.11
C LEU A 9 15.05 -6.24 0.57
N ASP A 10 16.09 -6.96 0.14
CA ASP A 10 16.44 -8.26 0.73
C ASP A 10 16.97 -8.13 2.16
N GLU A 11 17.73 -7.10 2.47
CA GLU A 11 18.36 -6.89 3.77
C GLU A 11 17.43 -6.24 4.77
N ALA A 12 16.84 -5.11 4.40
CA ALA A 12 16.03 -4.27 5.29
C ALA A 12 14.52 -4.54 5.19
N GLY A 13 14.06 -5.10 4.07
CA GLY A 13 12.64 -5.32 3.80
C GLY A 13 11.94 -4.11 3.19
N TYR A 14 12.64 -3.03 2.93
CA TYR A 14 12.09 -1.86 2.24
C TYR A 14 13.18 -1.05 1.53
N VAL A 15 12.76 -0.25 0.56
CA VAL A 15 13.61 0.74 -0.11
C VAL A 15 12.82 2.00 -0.42
N VAL A 16 13.49 3.15 -0.39
CA VAL A 16 12.92 4.45 -0.79
C VAL A 16 13.52 4.85 -2.14
N LEU A 17 12.67 4.97 -3.14
CA LEU A 17 13.02 5.42 -4.49
C LEU A 17 12.69 6.90 -4.61
N ASN A 18 13.69 7.75 -4.72
CA ASN A 18 13.51 9.20 -4.86
C ASN A 18 13.40 9.61 -6.32
N GLY A 19 12.51 10.59 -6.62
CA GLY A 19 12.39 11.20 -7.94
C GLY A 19 11.78 10.29 -9.03
N VAL A 20 11.26 9.14 -8.68
CA VAL A 20 10.71 8.17 -9.64
C VAL A 20 9.34 8.60 -10.16
N MET A 21 8.54 9.27 -9.34
CA MET A 21 7.18 9.67 -9.72
C MET A 21 7.15 10.81 -10.77
N GLY A 22 8.13 11.72 -10.70
CA GLY A 22 8.14 12.93 -11.51
C GLY A 22 7.05 13.94 -11.13
N ASP A 23 7.30 15.22 -11.43
CA ASP A 23 6.41 16.32 -10.98
C ASP A 23 5.03 16.28 -11.66
N GLU A 24 4.97 15.91 -12.93
CA GLU A 24 3.70 15.81 -13.68
C GLU A 24 2.76 14.78 -13.05
N LEU A 25 3.27 13.57 -12.78
CA LEU A 25 2.45 12.50 -12.18
C LEU A 25 2.05 12.86 -10.76
N LEU A 26 2.97 13.40 -9.96
CA LEU A 26 2.67 13.86 -8.60
C LEU A 26 1.56 14.91 -8.59
N HIS A 27 1.64 15.91 -9.47
CA HIS A 27 0.62 16.95 -9.58
C HIS A 27 -0.75 16.36 -9.99
N ALA A 28 -0.77 15.52 -11.01
CA ALA A 28 -2.00 14.89 -11.49
C ALA A 28 -2.67 13.99 -10.43
N LEU A 29 -1.87 13.25 -9.65
CA LEU A 29 -2.38 12.42 -8.54
C LEU A 29 -2.98 13.27 -7.43
N ARG A 30 -2.29 14.33 -7.00
CA ARG A 30 -2.80 15.26 -5.98
C ARG A 30 -4.10 15.92 -6.41
N GLN A 31 -4.14 16.41 -7.66
CA GLN A 31 -5.32 17.04 -8.21
C GLN A 31 -6.50 16.06 -8.20
N ARG A 32 -6.32 14.86 -8.77
CA ARG A 32 -7.41 13.88 -8.87
C ARG A 32 -7.90 13.39 -7.50
N ILE A 33 -7.00 13.21 -6.55
CA ILE A 33 -7.35 12.84 -5.17
C ILE A 33 -8.17 13.93 -4.49
N ASN A 34 -7.78 15.20 -4.66
CA ASN A 34 -8.55 16.31 -4.10
C ASN A 34 -9.95 16.41 -4.73
N GLU A 35 -10.07 16.24 -6.05
CA GLU A 35 -11.36 16.15 -6.73
C GLU A 35 -12.23 15.04 -6.14
N LEU A 36 -11.66 13.84 -5.94
CA LEU A 36 -12.38 12.70 -5.38
C LEU A 36 -12.84 12.94 -3.93
N TYR A 37 -12.06 13.61 -3.09
CA TYR A 37 -12.52 13.98 -1.76
C TYR A 37 -13.73 14.92 -1.80
N VAL A 38 -13.79 15.82 -2.78
CA VAL A 38 -14.95 16.70 -2.98
C VAL A 38 -16.13 15.91 -3.55
N GLU A 39 -15.89 15.06 -4.56
CA GLU A 39 -16.94 14.26 -5.20
C GLU A 39 -17.60 13.25 -4.25
N GLU A 40 -16.81 12.58 -3.41
CA GLU A 40 -17.29 11.52 -2.52
C GLU A 40 -17.75 12.05 -1.15
N GLY A 41 -17.27 13.22 -0.74
CA GLY A 41 -17.65 13.87 0.51
C GLY A 41 -17.53 12.94 1.72
N GLU A 42 -18.58 12.85 2.53
CA GLU A 42 -18.63 11.99 3.71
C GLU A 42 -18.60 10.47 3.38
N GLY A 43 -18.88 10.11 2.12
CA GLY A 43 -18.80 8.73 1.64
C GLY A 43 -17.40 8.29 1.24
N ALA A 44 -16.41 9.18 1.29
CA ALA A 44 -15.05 8.90 0.84
C ALA A 44 -14.46 7.66 1.52
N GLY A 45 -13.97 6.73 0.70
CA GLY A 45 -13.36 5.50 1.16
C GLY A 45 -14.32 4.44 1.72
N SER A 46 -15.63 4.60 1.54
CA SER A 46 -16.65 3.65 2.05
C SER A 46 -16.51 2.24 1.49
N GLU A 47 -15.81 2.05 0.38
CA GLU A 47 -15.48 0.74 -0.20
C GLU A 47 -14.36 0.02 0.57
N PHE A 48 -13.79 0.65 1.57
CA PHE A 48 -12.74 0.09 2.41
C PHE A 48 -13.06 0.30 3.89
N ARG A 49 -12.14 -0.11 4.75
CA ARG A 49 -12.27 0.08 6.18
C ARG A 49 -12.06 1.55 6.56
N THR A 50 -12.91 2.08 7.44
CA THR A 50 -12.66 3.35 8.12
C THR A 50 -11.64 3.18 9.24
N GLU A 51 -10.75 4.16 9.37
CA GLU A 51 -9.77 4.26 10.46
C GLU A 51 -9.96 5.61 11.16
N ALA A 52 -9.83 5.60 12.48
CA ALA A 52 -9.76 6.85 13.22
C ALA A 52 -8.54 7.68 12.80
N HIS A 53 -8.69 8.99 12.76
CA HIS A 53 -7.62 9.93 12.43
C HIS A 53 -6.97 9.71 11.04
N ALA A 54 -7.76 9.21 10.09
CA ALA A 54 -7.33 9.07 8.70
C ALA A 54 -8.51 9.20 7.75
N HIS A 55 -8.40 10.07 6.77
CA HIS A 55 -9.31 10.13 5.64
C HIS A 55 -8.83 9.21 4.53
N ARG A 56 -9.73 8.42 3.95
CA ARG A 56 -9.38 7.43 2.95
C ARG A 56 -10.17 7.62 1.67
N LEU A 57 -9.54 7.33 0.54
CA LEU A 57 -10.19 7.01 -0.73
C LEU A 57 -9.84 5.58 -1.10
N ALA A 58 -10.78 4.83 -1.60
CA ALA A 58 -10.58 3.43 -1.98
C ALA A 58 -10.94 3.19 -3.44
N ASN A 59 -10.65 1.98 -3.96
CA ASN A 59 -10.97 1.57 -5.32
C ASN A 59 -10.49 2.57 -6.40
N LEU A 60 -9.29 3.13 -6.22
CA LEU A 60 -8.79 4.20 -7.08
C LEU A 60 -8.58 3.78 -8.53
N VAL A 61 -8.36 2.50 -8.81
CA VAL A 61 -8.25 1.97 -10.19
C VAL A 61 -9.48 2.32 -11.02
N ASP A 62 -10.66 2.33 -10.40
CA ASP A 62 -11.93 2.68 -11.04
C ASP A 62 -12.11 4.19 -11.26
N LYS A 63 -11.39 5.02 -10.51
CA LYS A 63 -11.64 6.46 -10.35
C LYS A 63 -10.75 7.38 -11.18
N GLY A 64 -9.87 6.81 -12.03
CA GLY A 64 -9.06 7.63 -12.95
C GLY A 64 -7.91 6.88 -13.62
N GLU A 65 -7.57 7.31 -14.83
CA GLU A 65 -6.46 6.74 -15.59
C GLU A 65 -5.11 6.97 -14.91
N VAL A 66 -4.94 8.10 -14.23
CA VAL A 66 -3.71 8.43 -13.50
C VAL A 66 -3.34 7.35 -12.48
N PHE A 67 -4.33 6.72 -11.87
CA PHE A 67 -4.11 5.63 -10.91
C PHE A 67 -3.69 4.32 -11.57
N ARG A 68 -4.10 4.09 -12.83
CA ARG A 68 -3.67 2.92 -13.61
C ARG A 68 -2.21 3.00 -14.03
N ARG A 69 -1.70 4.22 -14.24
CA ARG A 69 -0.25 4.47 -14.47
C ARG A 69 0.57 4.08 -13.23
N VAL A 70 0.06 4.33 -12.03
CA VAL A 70 0.72 4.01 -10.76
C VAL A 70 0.92 2.51 -10.59
N ILE A 71 -0.16 1.74 -10.73
CA ILE A 71 -0.12 0.29 -10.46
C ILE A 71 0.76 -0.50 -11.43
N ALA A 72 1.01 0.04 -12.60
CA ALA A 72 1.84 -0.57 -13.65
C ALA A 72 3.21 0.12 -13.80
N HIS A 73 3.61 0.98 -12.87
CA HIS A 73 4.89 1.69 -12.97
C HIS A 73 6.07 0.70 -13.03
N PRO A 74 6.93 0.76 -14.07
CA PRO A 74 7.90 -0.31 -14.34
C PRO A 74 8.85 -0.60 -13.18
N GLU A 75 9.43 0.44 -12.55
CA GLU A 75 10.36 0.26 -11.42
C GLU A 75 9.67 -0.34 -10.20
N VAL A 76 8.40 0.03 -9.98
CA VAL A 76 7.61 -0.50 -8.87
C VAL A 76 7.30 -1.97 -9.10
N ILE A 77 6.84 -2.33 -10.30
CA ILE A 77 6.52 -3.72 -10.66
C ILE A 77 7.77 -4.60 -10.60
N ASP A 78 8.95 -4.10 -11.02
CA ASP A 78 10.20 -4.84 -10.89
C ASP A 78 10.53 -5.14 -9.41
N GLY A 79 10.37 -4.14 -8.53
CA GLY A 79 10.58 -4.34 -7.09
C GLY A 79 9.54 -5.27 -6.45
N VAL A 80 8.28 -5.13 -6.80
CA VAL A 80 7.22 -6.03 -6.35
C VAL A 80 7.51 -7.48 -6.76
N ARG A 81 7.87 -7.68 -8.04
CA ARG A 81 8.22 -9.02 -8.54
C ARG A 81 9.49 -9.59 -7.91
N HIS A 82 10.45 -8.73 -7.55
CA HIS A 82 11.63 -9.16 -6.79
C HIS A 82 11.24 -9.74 -5.43
N VAL A 83 10.27 -9.13 -4.73
CA VAL A 83 9.84 -9.56 -3.38
C VAL A 83 8.94 -10.80 -3.42
N ILE A 84 7.92 -10.83 -4.30
CA ILE A 84 6.86 -11.85 -4.26
C ILE A 84 6.68 -12.66 -5.55
N GLY A 85 7.55 -12.46 -6.53
CA GLY A 85 7.46 -13.17 -7.82
C GLY A 85 6.27 -12.70 -8.66
N GLN A 86 5.49 -13.66 -9.15
CA GLN A 86 4.28 -13.32 -9.91
C GLN A 86 3.22 -12.69 -9.01
N ALA A 87 2.96 -11.42 -9.27
CA ALA A 87 2.09 -10.59 -8.46
C ALA A 87 0.79 -10.22 -9.19
N LYS A 88 -0.21 -9.88 -8.39
CA LYS A 88 -1.42 -9.17 -8.81
C LYS A 88 -1.67 -8.00 -7.85
N LEU A 89 -2.32 -6.95 -8.33
CA LEU A 89 -2.80 -5.87 -7.47
C LEU A 89 -3.89 -6.40 -6.54
N SER A 90 -3.75 -6.11 -5.27
CA SER A 90 -4.71 -6.49 -4.23
C SER A 90 -5.64 -5.34 -3.86
N SER A 91 -5.11 -4.12 -3.75
CA SER A 91 -5.90 -2.90 -3.56
C SER A 91 -5.09 -1.65 -3.93
N LEU A 92 -5.78 -0.56 -4.25
CA LEU A 92 -5.19 0.77 -4.43
C LEU A 92 -6.02 1.82 -3.69
N ASN A 93 -5.42 2.45 -2.68
CA ASN A 93 -6.09 3.39 -1.81
C ASN A 93 -5.23 4.63 -1.58
N ALA A 94 -5.86 5.80 -1.38
CA ALA A 94 -5.21 6.96 -0.77
C ALA A 94 -5.58 7.05 0.71
N ARG A 95 -4.67 7.57 1.52
CA ARG A 95 -4.85 7.75 2.95
C ARG A 95 -4.13 9.02 3.40
N SER A 96 -4.85 9.88 4.10
CA SER A 96 -4.23 10.96 4.86
C SER A 96 -3.96 10.51 6.30
N ALA A 97 -2.91 11.04 6.90
CA ALA A 97 -2.76 11.09 8.34
C ALA A 97 -3.28 12.45 8.82
N ASP A 98 -4.31 12.44 9.67
CA ASP A 98 -4.95 13.66 10.13
C ASP A 98 -4.02 14.51 11.00
N PRO A 99 -4.11 15.84 10.90
CA PRO A 99 -3.29 16.74 11.71
C PRO A 99 -3.64 16.64 13.20
N HIS A 100 -2.69 17.04 14.04
CA HIS A 100 -2.85 17.08 15.50
C HIS A 100 -3.32 15.75 16.12
N SER A 101 -2.91 14.64 15.54
CA SER A 101 -3.26 13.31 16.03
C SER A 101 -2.14 12.76 16.88
N ASP A 102 -2.50 12.21 18.06
CA ASP A 102 -1.59 11.43 18.90
C ASP A 102 -1.65 9.92 18.61
N ALA A 103 -2.49 9.53 17.64
CA ALA A 103 -2.71 8.13 17.28
C ALA A 103 -1.66 7.62 16.28
N GLY A 104 -0.82 6.68 16.72
CA GLY A 104 0.00 5.85 15.85
C GLY A 104 -0.63 4.47 15.64
N GLN A 105 -0.23 3.79 14.59
CA GLN A 105 -0.59 2.38 14.42
C GLN A 105 0.36 1.49 15.22
N PRO A 106 -0.15 0.43 15.88
CA PRO A 106 0.71 -0.61 16.41
C PRO A 106 1.59 -1.20 15.31
N LEU A 107 2.79 -1.69 15.64
CA LEU A 107 3.57 -2.49 14.71
C LEU A 107 2.75 -3.70 14.27
N HIS A 108 2.72 -3.95 12.97
CA HIS A 108 1.99 -5.04 12.35
C HIS A 108 2.72 -5.53 11.10
N VAL A 109 2.23 -6.62 10.55
CA VAL A 109 2.50 -7.08 9.18
C VAL A 109 1.20 -6.98 8.40
N ASP A 110 1.26 -6.63 7.13
CA ASP A 110 0.07 -6.53 6.32
C ASP A 110 -0.61 -7.91 6.14
N MET A 111 -1.94 -7.94 6.14
CA MET A 111 -2.77 -9.16 6.04
C MET A 111 -2.43 -10.24 7.08
N ALA A 112 -1.81 -9.88 8.22
CA ALA A 112 -1.27 -10.82 9.20
C ALA A 112 -0.33 -11.86 8.56
N ALA A 113 0.38 -11.48 7.51
CA ALA A 113 1.15 -12.38 6.66
C ALA A 113 2.36 -12.96 7.39
N VAL A 114 2.51 -14.28 7.29
CA VAL A 114 3.73 -15.00 7.62
C VAL A 114 4.20 -15.68 6.34
N PRO A 115 5.51 -15.67 6.02
CA PRO A 115 6.03 -16.39 4.87
C PRO A 115 5.60 -17.86 4.89
N ASP A 116 5.20 -18.38 3.74
CA ASP A 116 4.90 -19.79 3.56
C ASP A 116 6.05 -20.53 2.85
N GLU A 117 5.87 -21.80 2.49
CA GLU A 117 6.88 -22.61 1.81
C GLU A 117 7.34 -22.01 0.46
N ARG A 118 6.52 -21.14 -0.14
CA ARG A 118 6.82 -20.43 -1.39
C ARG A 118 7.43 -19.04 -1.14
N GLY A 119 7.69 -18.67 0.11
CA GLY A 119 8.28 -17.41 0.51
C GLY A 119 7.27 -16.32 0.84
N TYR A 120 7.66 -15.07 0.59
CA TYR A 120 6.82 -13.89 0.83
C TYR A 120 5.65 -13.83 -0.15
N TRP A 121 4.52 -13.24 0.26
CA TRP A 121 3.33 -13.19 -0.55
C TRP A 121 2.57 -11.87 -0.54
N VAL A 122 3.06 -10.87 0.20
CA VAL A 122 2.56 -9.49 0.15
C VAL A 122 3.69 -8.49 -0.04
N CYS A 123 3.44 -7.48 -0.85
CA CYS A 123 4.32 -6.35 -1.07
C CYS A 123 3.46 -5.08 -1.15
N ASN A 124 3.82 -4.07 -0.39
CA ASN A 124 3.14 -2.78 -0.39
C ASN A 124 4.04 -1.71 -1.01
N THR A 125 3.43 -0.73 -1.63
CA THR A 125 4.15 0.45 -2.11
C THR A 125 3.47 1.70 -1.59
N ILE A 126 4.26 2.60 -1.00
CA ILE A 126 3.78 3.86 -0.44
C ILE A 126 4.24 4.98 -1.36
N TRP A 127 3.30 5.66 -1.98
CA TRP A 127 3.53 6.78 -2.87
C TRP A 127 3.40 8.06 -2.06
N MET A 128 4.51 8.72 -1.81
CA MET A 128 4.57 9.93 -1.00
C MET A 128 4.00 11.09 -1.80
N LEU A 129 2.75 11.43 -1.54
CA LEU A 129 2.12 12.60 -2.16
C LEU A 129 2.46 13.89 -1.41
N ASP A 130 2.90 13.81 -0.17
CA ASP A 130 3.51 14.87 0.62
C ASP A 130 4.87 14.41 1.15
N ASP A 131 5.68 15.34 1.63
CA ASP A 131 6.93 15.00 2.33
C ASP A 131 6.62 14.15 3.56
N PHE A 132 7.39 13.11 3.79
CA PHE A 132 7.35 12.33 5.02
C PHE A 132 8.45 12.82 5.95
N THR A 133 8.05 13.37 7.10
CA THR A 133 8.94 13.91 8.13
C THR A 133 8.74 13.16 9.45
N PRO A 134 9.65 13.26 10.42
CA PRO A 134 9.49 12.60 11.71
C PRO A 134 8.20 12.94 12.45
N ASP A 135 7.63 14.13 12.18
CA ASP A 135 6.51 14.67 12.95
C ASP A 135 5.15 14.57 12.28
N ASN A 136 5.09 14.18 10.97
CA ASN A 136 3.84 14.21 10.20
C ASN A 136 3.24 12.84 9.90
N GLY A 137 3.46 11.87 10.78
CA GLY A 137 2.89 10.53 10.62
C GLY A 137 3.65 9.65 9.64
N ALA A 138 4.97 9.78 9.56
CA ALA A 138 5.83 8.90 8.78
C ALA A 138 5.66 7.43 9.19
N THR A 139 5.88 6.53 8.25
CA THR A 139 5.87 5.10 8.56
C THR A 139 7.10 4.73 9.37
N ARG A 140 6.92 4.06 10.51
CA ARG A 140 7.99 3.39 11.23
C ARG A 140 8.14 1.96 10.74
N VAL A 141 9.35 1.47 10.63
CA VAL A 141 9.65 0.09 10.23
C VAL A 141 10.74 -0.49 11.13
N VAL A 142 10.73 -1.80 11.32
CA VAL A 142 11.82 -2.54 11.98
C VAL A 142 12.60 -3.27 10.88
N PRO A 143 13.72 -2.72 10.39
CA PRO A 143 14.47 -3.30 9.27
C PRO A 143 14.88 -4.76 9.54
N GLY A 144 14.74 -5.61 8.53
CA GLY A 144 15.10 -7.02 8.61
C GLY A 144 14.07 -7.94 9.28
N SER A 145 13.03 -7.38 9.91
CA SER A 145 12.02 -8.17 10.65
C SER A 145 11.18 -9.10 9.76
N HIS A 146 11.07 -8.83 8.46
CA HIS A 146 10.42 -9.72 7.49
C HIS A 146 11.06 -11.12 7.45
N LYS A 147 12.33 -11.26 7.85
CA LYS A 147 13.06 -12.54 7.92
C LYS A 147 12.74 -13.35 9.17
N TRP A 148 12.08 -12.75 10.18
CA TRP A 148 11.87 -13.42 11.46
C TRP A 148 10.71 -14.42 11.44
N GLY A 149 9.85 -14.38 10.42
CA GLY A 149 8.71 -15.30 10.29
C GLY A 149 7.71 -15.20 11.44
N LYS A 150 7.62 -14.05 12.10
CA LYS A 150 6.79 -13.79 13.27
C LYS A 150 6.05 -12.48 13.12
N ARG A 151 4.86 -12.38 13.65
CA ARG A 151 4.11 -11.13 13.74
C ARG A 151 4.43 -10.40 15.03
N PRO A 152 4.41 -9.05 15.06
CA PRO A 152 4.62 -8.29 16.30
C PRO A 152 3.71 -8.73 17.43
N GLN A 153 2.43 -8.98 17.15
CA GLN A 153 1.41 -9.39 18.11
C GLN A 153 1.69 -10.74 18.77
N ASP A 154 2.49 -11.58 18.14
CA ASP A 154 2.82 -12.91 18.68
C ASP A 154 3.98 -12.88 19.68
N VAL A 155 4.77 -11.79 19.68
CA VAL A 155 6.05 -11.76 20.43
C VAL A 155 6.28 -10.48 21.24
N LEU A 156 5.62 -9.38 20.92
CA LEU A 156 5.75 -8.12 21.67
C LEU A 156 4.64 -8.03 22.71
N ALA A 157 5.00 -7.63 23.92
CA ALA A 157 4.03 -7.35 24.98
C ALA A 157 3.10 -6.19 24.61
N ASP A 158 3.63 -5.18 23.94
CA ASP A 158 2.88 -4.04 23.41
C ASP A 158 3.43 -3.64 22.02
N PRO A 159 2.77 -4.05 20.94
CA PRO A 159 3.11 -3.60 19.58
C PRO A 159 2.94 -2.09 19.34
N GLY A 160 2.20 -1.40 20.19
CA GLY A 160 2.03 0.06 20.14
C GLY A 160 3.25 0.83 20.64
N ALA A 161 4.01 0.24 21.55
CA ALA A 161 5.19 0.85 22.13
C ALA A 161 6.30 1.06 21.09
N PRO A 162 7.21 2.04 21.29
CA PRO A 162 8.41 2.20 20.48
C PRO A 162 9.28 0.93 20.54
N HIS A 163 9.75 0.48 19.37
CA HIS A 163 10.67 -0.65 19.27
C HIS A 163 12.11 -0.13 19.12
N PRO A 164 13.11 -0.65 19.88
CA PRO A 164 14.48 -0.13 19.89
C PRO A 164 15.20 -0.21 18.54
N GLY A 165 14.75 -1.09 17.66
CA GLY A 165 15.28 -1.24 16.30
C GLY A 165 14.45 -0.56 15.20
N GLU A 166 13.42 0.23 15.55
CA GLU A 166 12.62 0.90 14.54
C GLU A 166 13.31 2.13 13.96
N VAL A 167 13.02 2.40 12.70
CA VAL A 167 13.45 3.62 12.00
C VAL A 167 12.25 4.25 11.32
N LEU A 168 12.31 5.58 11.12
CA LEU A 168 11.27 6.29 10.37
C LEU A 168 11.63 6.34 8.89
N VAL A 169 10.66 5.98 8.06
CA VAL A 169 10.75 6.12 6.61
C VAL A 169 10.41 7.55 6.25
N THR A 170 11.42 8.36 5.99
CA THR A 170 11.27 9.76 5.59
C THR A 170 11.65 9.95 4.12
N GLY A 171 11.11 10.98 3.48
CA GLY A 171 11.39 11.28 2.08
C GLY A 171 10.62 12.50 1.58
N ARG A 172 10.94 12.93 0.37
CA ARG A 172 10.27 14.03 -0.30
C ARG A 172 9.04 13.53 -1.05
N ALA A 173 8.06 14.40 -1.22
CA ALA A 173 6.96 14.17 -2.15
C ALA A 173 7.50 13.77 -3.54
N GLY A 174 6.83 12.83 -4.19
CA GLY A 174 7.34 12.20 -5.41
C GLY A 174 8.22 10.95 -5.16
N GLY A 175 8.59 10.68 -3.91
CA GLY A 175 9.25 9.43 -3.52
C GLY A 175 8.28 8.26 -3.46
N ILE A 176 8.81 7.05 -3.66
CA ILE A 176 8.05 5.80 -3.56
C ILE A 176 8.79 4.86 -2.62
N VAL A 177 8.10 4.31 -1.63
CA VAL A 177 8.63 3.21 -0.83
C VAL A 177 8.13 1.91 -1.43
N ILE A 178 9.02 0.96 -1.68
CA ILE A 178 8.65 -0.43 -1.93
C ILE A 178 8.98 -1.20 -0.65
N MET A 179 8.02 -1.95 -0.15
CA MET A 179 8.13 -2.63 1.14
C MET A 179 7.65 -4.08 1.04
N ASN A 180 8.51 -5.02 1.41
CA ASN A 180 8.06 -6.36 1.74
C ASN A 180 7.11 -6.26 2.95
N ALA A 181 5.83 -6.46 2.72
CA ALA A 181 4.80 -6.17 3.73
C ALA A 181 4.77 -7.17 4.91
N HIS A 182 5.74 -8.10 4.95
CA HIS A 182 6.05 -8.92 6.12
C HIS A 182 7.01 -8.20 7.10
N VAL A 183 7.60 -7.06 6.71
CA VAL A 183 8.37 -6.21 7.65
C VAL A 183 7.43 -5.63 8.69
N TRP A 184 7.87 -5.58 9.94
CA TRP A 184 7.11 -4.95 11.01
C TRP A 184 7.08 -3.45 10.79
N HIS A 185 5.88 -2.89 10.66
CA HIS A 185 5.70 -1.47 10.36
C HIS A 185 4.42 -0.91 10.98
N GLY A 186 4.30 0.41 10.95
CA GLY A 186 3.11 1.11 11.38
C GLY A 186 3.22 2.61 11.10
N GLY A 187 2.11 3.30 10.97
CA GLY A 187 2.10 4.77 10.90
C GLY A 187 2.38 5.39 12.26
N THR A 188 3.13 6.47 12.29
CA THR A 188 3.29 7.30 13.52
C THR A 188 2.20 8.37 13.58
N ALA A 189 2.10 9.06 14.71
CA ALA A 189 1.21 10.19 14.89
C ALA A 189 1.61 11.38 14.01
N ASN A 190 0.63 12.06 13.44
CA ASN A 190 0.85 13.33 12.75
C ASN A 190 0.62 14.48 13.74
N ARG A 191 1.69 15.05 14.27
CA ARG A 191 1.68 16.14 15.23
C ARG A 191 1.67 17.52 14.58
N THR A 192 1.73 17.58 13.25
CA THR A 192 1.74 18.85 12.50
C THR A 192 0.34 19.39 12.30
N ALA A 193 0.23 20.64 11.84
CA ALA A 193 -1.03 21.31 11.56
C ALA A 193 -1.65 20.95 10.20
N ALA A 194 -0.96 20.20 9.35
CA ALA A 194 -1.42 19.82 8.03
C ALA A 194 -1.59 18.29 7.91
N PRO A 195 -2.59 17.80 7.17
CA PRO A 195 -2.68 16.39 6.84
C PRO A 195 -1.50 15.96 5.97
N ARG A 196 -1.10 14.69 6.08
CA ARG A 196 -0.06 14.11 5.22
C ARG A 196 -0.68 13.03 4.35
N LEU A 197 -0.68 13.26 3.05
CA LEU A 197 -1.31 12.39 2.06
C LEU A 197 -0.31 11.38 1.49
N ALA A 198 -0.75 10.14 1.42
CA ALA A 198 -0.06 9.05 0.73
C ALA A 198 -1.04 8.18 -0.04
N MET A 199 -0.52 7.46 -1.03
CA MET A 199 -1.26 6.42 -1.71
C MET A 199 -0.56 5.07 -1.51
N HIS A 200 -1.35 4.01 -1.35
CA HIS A 200 -0.87 2.66 -1.12
C HIS A 200 -1.34 1.76 -2.25
N ALA A 201 -0.40 1.22 -3.04
CA ALA A 201 -0.67 0.16 -3.98
C ALA A 201 -0.18 -1.16 -3.36
N PHE A 202 -1.13 -2.01 -3.01
CA PHE A 202 -0.90 -3.25 -2.31
C PHE A 202 -0.97 -4.43 -3.27
N TYR A 203 0.07 -5.25 -3.30
CA TYR A 203 0.18 -6.40 -4.19
C TYR A 203 0.24 -7.69 -3.39
N CYS A 204 -0.32 -8.75 -3.95
CA CYS A 204 -0.17 -10.09 -3.41
C CYS A 204 0.26 -11.08 -4.49
N ARG A 205 0.85 -12.20 -4.05
CA ARG A 205 1.19 -13.33 -4.91
C ARG A 205 -0.09 -13.93 -5.52
N ARG A 206 -0.01 -14.43 -6.74
CA ARG A 206 -1.21 -14.85 -7.50
C ARG A 206 -2.04 -15.95 -6.83
N ASP A 207 -1.44 -16.77 -6.00
CA ASP A 207 -2.10 -17.84 -5.23
C ASP A 207 -2.74 -17.37 -3.91
N LYS A 208 -2.83 -16.07 -3.69
CA LYS A 208 -3.47 -15.46 -2.50
C LYS A 208 -4.70 -14.64 -2.90
N PRO A 209 -5.72 -14.50 -2.04
CA PRO A 209 -6.87 -13.65 -2.33
C PRO A 209 -6.48 -12.18 -2.44
N GLN A 210 -7.17 -11.42 -3.28
CA GLN A 210 -7.07 -9.97 -3.27
C GLN A 210 -7.72 -9.41 -2.00
N GLN A 211 -7.16 -8.32 -1.47
CA GLN A 211 -7.77 -7.57 -0.37
C GLN A 211 -9.08 -6.90 -0.80
N GLN A 212 -9.14 -6.44 -2.03
CA GLN A 212 -10.32 -5.95 -2.71
C GLN A 212 -10.47 -6.71 -4.03
N TYR A 213 -11.59 -7.44 -4.20
CA TYR A 213 -11.82 -8.23 -5.40
C TYR A 213 -12.10 -7.31 -6.59
N GLN A 214 -11.06 -7.02 -7.37
CA GLN A 214 -11.08 -6.02 -8.44
C GLN A 214 -12.17 -6.28 -9.48
N LYS A 215 -12.41 -7.52 -9.85
CA LYS A 215 -13.44 -7.89 -10.83
C LYS A 215 -14.86 -7.49 -10.41
N LYS A 216 -15.15 -7.47 -9.10
CA LYS A 216 -16.44 -7.03 -8.57
C LYS A 216 -16.51 -5.50 -8.33
N LEU A 217 -15.38 -4.88 -8.09
CA LEU A 217 -15.32 -3.47 -7.72
C LEU A 217 -15.23 -2.55 -8.93
N LEU A 218 -14.53 -2.96 -9.97
CA LEU A 218 -14.38 -2.14 -11.16
C LEU A 218 -15.64 -2.16 -12.00
N ARG A 219 -16.09 -0.99 -12.44
CA ARG A 219 -17.22 -0.83 -13.34
C ARG A 219 -16.94 -1.53 -14.68
N PRO A 220 -17.97 -2.11 -15.34
CA PRO A 220 -17.80 -2.84 -16.60
C PRO A 220 -17.11 -2.03 -17.69
N GLU A 221 -17.46 -0.75 -17.84
CA GLU A 221 -16.84 0.15 -18.83
C GLU A 221 -15.35 0.40 -18.55
N VAL A 222 -14.96 0.46 -17.28
CA VAL A 222 -13.55 0.55 -16.88
C VAL A 222 -12.82 -0.73 -17.26
N GLN A 223 -13.38 -1.89 -16.92
CA GLN A 223 -12.79 -3.20 -17.25
C GLN A 223 -12.62 -3.40 -18.76
N ALA A 224 -13.58 -2.93 -19.56
CA ALA A 224 -13.54 -3.03 -21.02
C ALA A 224 -12.46 -2.14 -21.66
N ALA A 225 -12.09 -1.03 -21.01
CA ALA A 225 -11.09 -0.09 -21.49
C ALA A 225 -9.65 -0.43 -21.07
N LEU A 226 -9.45 -1.47 -20.25
CA LEU A 226 -8.10 -1.84 -19.77
C LEU A 226 -7.31 -2.61 -20.82
N SER A 227 -6.01 -2.33 -20.90
CA SER A 227 -5.08 -3.13 -21.69
C SER A 227 -4.96 -4.57 -21.15
N PRO A 228 -4.51 -5.53 -21.99
CA PRO A 228 -4.27 -6.91 -21.54
C PRO A 228 -3.34 -7.00 -20.31
N GLU A 229 -2.31 -6.17 -20.27
CA GLU A 229 -1.32 -6.14 -19.17
C GLU A 229 -1.97 -5.66 -17.86
N LEU A 230 -2.83 -4.65 -17.92
CA LEU A 230 -3.58 -4.18 -16.75
C LEU A 230 -4.62 -5.20 -16.30
N ARG A 231 -5.31 -5.87 -17.23
CA ARG A 231 -6.24 -6.95 -16.90
C ARG A 231 -5.51 -8.11 -16.21
N GLU A 232 -4.31 -8.47 -16.69
CA GLU A 232 -3.47 -9.48 -16.05
C GLU A 232 -3.05 -9.05 -14.63
N LEU A 233 -2.56 -7.81 -14.49
CA LEU A 233 -2.13 -7.26 -13.18
C LEU A 233 -3.28 -7.20 -12.18
N LEU A 234 -4.50 -6.92 -12.64
CA LEU A 234 -5.72 -6.88 -11.82
C LEU A 234 -6.35 -8.25 -11.63
N ALA A 235 -5.82 -9.29 -12.29
CA ALA A 235 -6.32 -10.66 -12.27
C ALA A 235 -7.82 -10.77 -12.63
N LEU A 236 -8.27 -10.00 -13.65
CA LEU A 236 -9.68 -9.96 -14.06
C LEU A 236 -10.13 -11.22 -14.77
N ASP A 237 -9.20 -11.87 -15.47
CA ASP A 237 -9.46 -13.07 -16.29
C ASP A 237 -8.78 -14.31 -15.70
N ASP A 238 -8.50 -14.30 -14.38
CA ASP A 238 -7.82 -15.38 -13.67
C ASP A 238 -8.83 -16.21 -12.85
N PRO A 239 -9.20 -17.43 -13.30
CA PRO A 239 -10.16 -18.28 -12.59
C PRO A 239 -9.72 -18.61 -11.16
N LEU A 240 -8.42 -18.76 -10.91
CA LEU A 240 -7.91 -18.99 -9.56
C LEU A 240 -8.18 -17.79 -8.66
N ASN A 241 -8.00 -16.56 -9.18
CA ASN A 241 -8.33 -15.37 -8.41
C ASN A 241 -9.83 -15.26 -8.14
N ASP A 242 -10.67 -15.66 -9.09
CA ASP A 242 -12.13 -15.67 -8.91
C ASP A 242 -12.52 -16.62 -7.76
N GLU A 243 -11.92 -17.81 -7.70
CA GLU A 243 -12.14 -18.76 -6.61
C GLU A 243 -11.67 -18.21 -5.26
N LEU A 244 -10.43 -17.71 -5.20
CA LEU A 244 -9.81 -17.21 -3.97
C LEU A 244 -10.49 -15.95 -3.43
N SER A 245 -10.97 -15.08 -4.31
CA SER A 245 -11.46 -13.74 -3.95
C SER A 245 -12.99 -13.63 -3.93
N ALA A 246 -13.73 -14.65 -4.34
CA ALA A 246 -15.19 -14.62 -4.44
C ALA A 246 -15.88 -14.24 -3.12
N ASN A 247 -15.34 -14.65 -2.00
CA ASN A 247 -15.88 -14.43 -0.65
C ASN A 247 -15.28 -13.20 0.05
N VAL A 248 -14.40 -12.46 -0.61
CA VAL A 248 -13.88 -11.21 -0.08
C VAL A 248 -15.01 -10.19 -0.05
N ALA A 249 -15.30 -9.66 1.13
CA ALA A 249 -16.35 -8.66 1.27
C ALA A 249 -16.02 -7.41 0.45
N VAL A 250 -17.04 -6.78 -0.14
CA VAL A 250 -16.86 -5.54 -0.94
C VAL A 250 -16.22 -4.42 -0.10
N ARG A 251 -16.49 -4.43 1.21
CA ARG A 251 -15.84 -3.55 2.20
C ARG A 251 -14.80 -4.31 3.00
N SER A 252 -13.76 -4.76 2.37
CA SER A 252 -12.73 -5.49 3.09
C SER A 252 -11.40 -4.75 3.14
N GLY A 253 -10.98 -4.42 4.32
CA GLY A 253 -9.58 -4.58 4.67
C GLY A 253 -9.51 -5.78 5.59
N PHE A 254 -8.64 -6.74 5.34
CA PHE A 254 -8.46 -7.95 6.16
C PHE A 254 -7.94 -7.65 7.58
N MET A 255 -8.44 -6.65 8.24
CA MET A 255 -8.16 -6.45 9.65
C MET A 255 -9.49 -6.45 10.39
N LYS A 256 -9.71 -7.52 11.10
CA LYS A 256 -10.67 -7.56 12.21
C LYS A 256 -10.05 -6.86 13.40
#